data_4762be2cb8384fff59822c172b932f00
#
_entry.id   4762be2cb8384fff59822c172b932f00
#
_cell.length_a   1.000
_cell.length_b   1.000
_cell.length_c   1.000
_cell.angle_alpha   90.00
_cell.angle_beta   90.00
_cell.angle_gamma   90.00
#
_symmetry.space_group_name_H-M   'P 1'
#
loop_
_entity.id
_entity.type
_entity.pdbx_description
1 polymer ?
#
loop_
_entity_poly.entity_id
_entity_poly.type
_entity_poly.pdbx_seq_one_letter_code
_entity_poly.pdbx_strand_id
1 'polypeptide(L)'
;MDYERVIGLEVHCELKTNSKMFSASPVTFGEDPNTMINEVDMGMTGTLPCLNKRGVEFAIRVCHALHMEIDELLCFDRKNYYYSDLPKGFQITQDKRPIGRNGYLMIEVDGEEKRIDIERLHMEEDTAKQLHLTDYSLIDYNRAGIPLIEIVTKPCIRSGKEASAYLEALRQVFLYTCLLYTSDAAD
;
A
#
# COMPACT_ATOMS: atom_id res chain seq x y z
N MET A 1 17.08 34.67 -2.73
CA MET A 1 17.15 33.33 -3.32
C MET A 1 15.71 32.84 -3.45
N ASP A 2 15.29 32.58 -4.68
CA ASP A 2 13.98 32.01 -4.90
C ASP A 2 14.08 30.49 -4.79
N TYR A 3 13.26 29.90 -3.92
CA TYR A 3 13.19 28.45 -3.73
C TYR A 3 12.02 27.88 -4.50
N GLU A 4 12.23 26.83 -5.28
CA GLU A 4 11.17 26.03 -5.89
C GLU A 4 10.76 24.88 -4.95
N ARG A 5 9.45 24.71 -4.75
CA ARG A 5 8.91 23.55 -4.02
C ARG A 5 8.89 22.33 -4.96
N VAL A 6 9.47 21.24 -4.50
CA VAL A 6 9.52 19.96 -5.21
C VAL A 6 8.95 18.89 -4.29
N ILE A 7 7.81 18.30 -4.66
CA ILE A 7 7.05 17.38 -3.82
C ILE A 7 6.87 16.06 -4.57
N GLY A 8 7.22 14.96 -3.93
CA GLY A 8 6.80 13.61 -4.28
C GLY A 8 5.86 13.08 -3.20
N LEU A 9 4.96 12.19 -3.58
CA LEU A 9 4.02 11.53 -2.67
C LEU A 9 4.19 10.02 -2.74
N GLU A 10 4.11 9.39 -1.57
CA GLU A 10 3.96 7.96 -1.37
C GLU A 10 2.58 7.72 -0.77
N VAL A 11 1.78 6.88 -1.41
CA VAL A 11 0.40 6.64 -1.01
C VAL A 11 0.17 5.16 -0.84
N HIS A 12 -0.20 4.75 0.37
CA HIS A 12 -0.59 3.38 0.69
C HIS A 12 -2.09 3.17 0.47
N CYS A 13 -2.45 1.99 -0.02
CA CYS A 13 -3.83 1.56 -0.14
C CYS A 13 -3.98 0.10 0.27
N GLU A 14 -4.76 -0.15 1.33
CA GLU A 14 -5.16 -1.51 1.70
C GLU A 14 -6.15 -2.08 0.69
N LEU A 15 -5.90 -3.31 0.25
CA LEU A 15 -6.72 -3.97 -0.76
C LEU A 15 -7.87 -4.75 -0.13
N LYS A 16 -9.06 -4.60 -0.67
CA LYS A 16 -10.27 -5.30 -0.25
C LYS A 16 -10.24 -6.78 -0.63
N THR A 17 -9.50 -7.58 0.13
CA THR A 17 -9.44 -9.03 0.01
C THR A 17 -10.07 -9.72 1.21
N ASN A 18 -10.47 -10.98 1.05
CA ASN A 18 -11.03 -11.76 2.16
C ASN A 18 -9.95 -12.37 3.06
N SER A 19 -8.72 -12.48 2.55
CA SER A 19 -7.57 -13.02 3.29
C SER A 19 -6.34 -12.15 3.10
N LYS A 20 -5.37 -12.32 3.96
CA LYS A 20 -4.11 -11.57 3.94
C LYS A 20 -3.28 -11.84 2.68
N MET A 21 -2.21 -11.05 2.49
CA MET A 21 -1.41 -11.09 1.26
C MET A 21 -0.68 -12.42 1.07
N PHE A 22 -0.15 -12.98 2.15
CA PHE A 22 0.71 -14.17 2.12
C PHE A 22 0.22 -15.30 3.03
N SER A 23 -0.96 -15.18 3.63
CA SER A 23 -1.57 -16.18 4.50
C SER A 23 -3.07 -16.31 4.27
N ALA A 24 -3.65 -17.36 4.82
CA ALA A 24 -5.09 -17.62 4.79
C ALA A 24 -5.87 -16.90 5.92
N SER A 25 -5.19 -16.17 6.80
CA SER A 25 -5.87 -15.42 7.86
C SER A 25 -6.87 -14.43 7.28
N PRO A 26 -8.05 -14.28 7.86
CA PRO A 26 -9.07 -13.38 7.34
C PRO A 26 -8.66 -11.91 7.51
N VAL A 27 -9.13 -11.06 6.61
CA VAL A 27 -9.09 -9.61 6.74
C VAL A 27 -10.43 -9.15 7.28
N THR A 28 -10.44 -8.76 8.57
CA THR A 28 -11.63 -8.29 9.29
C THR A 28 -11.26 -7.07 10.13
N PHE A 29 -12.28 -6.26 10.45
CA PHE A 29 -12.10 -5.06 11.27
C PHE A 29 -12.98 -5.15 12.52
N GLY A 30 -12.47 -4.65 13.66
CA GLY A 30 -13.22 -4.57 14.91
C GLY A 30 -13.25 -5.86 15.73
N GLU A 31 -12.47 -6.86 15.36
CA GLU A 31 -12.29 -8.08 16.11
C GLU A 31 -11.37 -7.89 17.33
N ASP A 32 -11.42 -8.81 18.27
CA ASP A 32 -10.51 -8.81 19.40
C ASP A 32 -9.04 -8.85 18.95
N PRO A 33 -8.14 -8.13 19.61
CA PRO A 33 -6.73 -8.07 19.23
C PRO A 33 -6.09 -9.45 19.15
N ASN A 34 -5.27 -9.67 18.12
CA ASN A 34 -4.48 -10.88 17.90
C ASN A 34 -5.30 -12.18 17.72
N THR A 35 -6.54 -12.07 17.21
CA THR A 35 -7.40 -13.24 16.93
C THR A 35 -7.45 -13.62 15.47
N MET A 36 -7.11 -12.68 14.56
CA MET A 36 -7.13 -12.87 13.10
C MET A 36 -5.72 -13.09 12.55
N ILE A 37 -4.98 -14.01 13.13
CA ILE A 37 -3.59 -14.33 12.80
C ILE A 37 -3.39 -15.85 12.77
N ASN A 38 -2.38 -16.28 12.03
CA ASN A 38 -1.91 -17.67 11.98
C ASN A 38 -0.37 -17.76 12.03
N GLU A 39 0.16 -18.96 11.94
CA GLU A 39 1.59 -19.26 12.02
C GLU A 39 2.42 -18.55 10.94
N VAL A 40 1.84 -18.33 9.74
CA VAL A 40 2.51 -17.64 8.61
C VAL A 40 2.65 -16.15 8.93
N ASP A 41 1.58 -15.53 9.45
CA ASP A 41 1.61 -14.12 9.85
C ASP A 41 2.66 -13.85 10.93
N MET A 42 2.79 -14.80 11.87
CA MET A 42 3.74 -14.72 12.97
C MET A 42 5.17 -15.16 12.60
N GLY A 43 5.37 -15.65 11.39
CA GLY A 43 6.69 -16.10 10.92
C GLY A 43 7.24 -17.30 11.69
N MET A 44 6.37 -18.22 12.11
CA MET A 44 6.79 -19.41 12.85
C MET A 44 7.67 -20.31 11.99
N THR A 45 8.58 -21.04 12.64
CA THR A 45 9.54 -21.91 11.95
C THR A 45 8.85 -22.94 11.08
N GLY A 46 9.27 -23.03 9.82
CA GLY A 46 8.75 -23.99 8.84
C GLY A 46 7.57 -23.48 8.02
N THR A 47 7.04 -22.29 8.30
CA THR A 47 5.97 -21.69 7.49
C THR A 47 6.52 -21.03 6.23
N LEU A 48 5.71 -21.06 5.17
CA LEU A 48 6.01 -20.41 3.89
C LEU A 48 4.83 -19.51 3.47
N PRO A 49 5.12 -18.34 2.89
CA PRO A 49 4.09 -17.44 2.37
C PRO A 49 3.41 -18.07 1.15
N CYS A 50 2.10 -17.83 1.02
CA CYS A 50 1.30 -18.20 -0.14
C CYS A 50 0.60 -16.95 -0.68
N LEU A 51 0.95 -16.54 -1.89
CA LEU A 51 0.49 -15.28 -2.48
C LEU A 51 -1.03 -15.27 -2.72
N ASN A 52 -1.68 -14.19 -2.31
CA ASN A 52 -3.08 -13.93 -2.57
C ASN A 52 -3.30 -13.46 -4.01
N LYS A 53 -3.88 -14.36 -4.84
CA LYS A 53 -4.20 -14.05 -6.24
C LYS A 53 -5.09 -12.81 -6.41
N ARG A 54 -6.06 -12.60 -5.50
CA ARG A 54 -6.97 -11.45 -5.57
C ARG A 54 -6.25 -10.13 -5.36
N GLY A 55 -5.25 -10.09 -4.48
CA GLY A 55 -4.38 -8.93 -4.28
C GLY A 55 -3.64 -8.56 -5.58
N VAL A 56 -3.08 -9.57 -6.27
CA VAL A 56 -2.42 -9.35 -7.58
C VAL A 56 -3.39 -8.82 -8.63
N GLU A 57 -4.58 -9.39 -8.74
CA GLU A 57 -5.61 -8.92 -9.68
C GLU A 57 -5.98 -7.46 -9.43
N PHE A 58 -6.08 -7.05 -8.18
CA PHE A 58 -6.35 -5.67 -7.81
C PHE A 58 -5.20 -4.74 -8.18
N ALA A 59 -3.96 -5.10 -7.87
CA ALA A 59 -2.79 -4.31 -8.24
C ALA A 59 -2.70 -4.10 -9.77
N ILE A 60 -2.94 -5.14 -10.56
CA ILE A 60 -2.99 -5.06 -12.03
C ILE A 60 -4.07 -4.08 -12.51
N ARG A 61 -5.26 -4.10 -11.90
CA ARG A 61 -6.35 -3.15 -12.26
C ARG A 61 -5.94 -1.71 -12.00
N VAL A 62 -5.29 -1.44 -10.86
CA VAL A 62 -4.76 -0.09 -10.55
C VAL A 62 -3.69 0.31 -11.55
N CYS A 63 -2.75 -0.58 -11.87
CA CYS A 63 -1.74 -0.32 -12.89
C CYS A 63 -2.37 0.10 -14.23
N HIS A 64 -3.41 -0.61 -14.69
CA HIS A 64 -4.13 -0.23 -15.91
C HIS A 64 -4.80 1.14 -15.77
N ALA A 65 -5.47 1.42 -14.66
CA ALA A 65 -6.15 2.69 -14.43
C ALA A 65 -5.17 3.88 -14.34
N LEU A 66 -3.94 3.63 -13.91
CA LEU A 66 -2.86 4.61 -13.81
C LEU A 66 -1.93 4.60 -15.05
N HIS A 67 -2.32 3.93 -16.14
CA HIS A 67 -1.56 3.87 -17.40
C HIS A 67 -0.11 3.37 -17.22
N MET A 68 0.10 2.40 -16.33
CA MET A 68 1.42 1.87 -16.00
C MET A 68 1.85 0.74 -16.92
N GLU A 69 3.15 0.61 -17.10
CA GLU A 69 3.79 -0.58 -17.66
C GLU A 69 3.80 -1.67 -16.59
N ILE A 70 3.16 -2.83 -16.88
CA ILE A 70 3.05 -3.95 -15.94
C ILE A 70 4.18 -4.92 -16.19
N ASP A 71 4.90 -5.32 -15.12
CA ASP A 71 5.95 -6.33 -15.21
C ASP A 71 5.35 -7.72 -15.46
N GLU A 72 5.88 -8.45 -16.43
CA GLU A 72 5.45 -9.82 -16.78
C GLU A 72 5.86 -10.86 -15.74
N LEU A 73 6.85 -10.53 -14.90
CA LEU A 73 7.36 -11.40 -13.85
C LEU A 73 7.11 -10.80 -12.47
N LEU A 74 6.26 -11.46 -11.69
CA LEU A 74 5.97 -11.06 -10.32
C LEU A 74 7.07 -11.57 -9.38
N CYS A 75 7.84 -10.65 -8.82
CA CYS A 75 8.91 -10.92 -7.86
C CYS A 75 8.68 -10.14 -6.57
N PHE A 76 9.13 -10.71 -5.45
CA PHE A 76 9.11 -10.04 -4.16
C PHE A 76 10.51 -10.03 -3.55
N ASP A 77 10.75 -8.99 -2.77
CA ASP A 77 11.96 -8.77 -1.98
C ASP A 77 11.61 -8.77 -0.49
N ARG A 78 12.61 -8.88 0.38
CA ARG A 78 12.46 -8.74 1.83
C ARG A 78 13.10 -7.44 2.30
N LYS A 79 12.28 -6.56 2.89
CA LYS A 79 12.74 -5.36 3.59
C LYS A 79 12.98 -5.73 5.06
N ASN A 80 14.23 -6.02 5.40
CA ASN A 80 14.59 -6.44 6.75
C ASN A 80 14.74 -5.24 7.67
N TYR A 81 13.97 -5.21 8.75
CA TYR A 81 14.15 -4.27 9.86
C TYR A 81 13.48 -4.82 11.13
N TYR A 82 14.00 -4.38 12.30
CA TYR A 82 13.50 -4.84 13.57
C TYR A 82 12.66 -3.74 14.21
N TYR A 83 11.35 -3.96 14.19
CA TYR A 83 10.40 -3.15 14.93
C TYR A 83 9.26 -4.03 15.41
N SER A 84 8.60 -3.65 16.49
CA SER A 84 7.60 -4.49 17.14
C SER A 84 6.35 -4.75 16.32
N ASP A 85 6.08 -3.94 15.29
CA ASP A 85 4.97 -4.11 14.34
C ASP A 85 5.22 -5.15 13.25
N LEU A 86 6.45 -5.68 13.16
CA LEU A 86 6.83 -6.74 12.23
C LEU A 86 7.06 -8.06 12.97
N PRO A 87 6.08 -8.98 13.00
CA PRO A 87 6.20 -10.23 13.73
C PRO A 87 7.29 -11.14 13.17
N LYS A 88 7.63 -11.00 11.88
CA LYS A 88 8.65 -11.80 11.17
C LYS A 88 10.04 -11.15 11.19
N GLY A 89 10.17 -9.88 11.59
CA GLY A 89 11.40 -9.10 11.49
C GLY A 89 11.73 -8.61 10.07
N PHE A 90 10.80 -8.80 9.12
CA PHE A 90 10.88 -8.26 7.75
C PHE A 90 9.48 -8.03 7.19
N GLN A 91 9.39 -7.17 6.19
CA GLN A 91 8.21 -6.97 5.35
C GLN A 91 8.48 -7.54 3.96
N ILE A 92 7.54 -8.28 3.40
CA ILE A 92 7.60 -8.68 1.99
C ILE A 92 7.09 -7.51 1.16
N THR A 93 7.88 -7.11 0.18
CA THR A 93 7.63 -5.95 -0.68
C THR A 93 8.18 -6.19 -2.08
N GLN A 94 8.20 -5.17 -2.95
CA GLN A 94 8.81 -5.22 -4.28
C GLN A 94 9.71 -4.00 -4.48
N ASP A 95 11.03 -4.17 -4.39
CA ASP A 95 12.00 -3.10 -4.60
C ASP A 95 12.54 -3.12 -6.05
N LYS A 96 13.16 -4.25 -6.43
CA LYS A 96 13.84 -4.36 -7.73
C LYS A 96 12.89 -4.46 -8.93
N ARG A 97 11.76 -5.13 -8.74
CA ARG A 97 10.74 -5.36 -9.78
C ARG A 97 9.34 -5.05 -9.25
N PRO A 98 8.97 -3.77 -9.10
CA PRO A 98 7.59 -3.38 -8.79
C PRO A 98 6.65 -3.84 -9.90
N ILE A 99 5.43 -4.20 -9.55
CA ILE A 99 4.44 -4.70 -10.51
C ILE A 99 4.08 -3.67 -11.59
N GLY A 100 4.12 -2.37 -11.27
CA GLY A 100 3.83 -1.28 -12.21
C GLY A 100 4.91 -0.20 -12.21
N ARG A 101 5.21 0.34 -13.40
CA ARG A 101 6.18 1.44 -13.58
C ARG A 101 5.65 2.48 -14.56
N ASN A 102 6.22 3.69 -14.49
CA ASN A 102 6.06 4.75 -15.51
C ASN A 102 4.60 5.09 -15.82
N GLY A 103 3.75 5.19 -14.78
CA GLY A 103 2.37 5.59 -14.93
C GLY A 103 2.15 7.10 -14.84
N TYR A 104 0.87 7.49 -14.90
CA TYR A 104 0.47 8.86 -14.67
C TYR A 104 -1.01 8.96 -14.28
N LEU A 105 -1.35 10.09 -13.67
CA LEU A 105 -2.72 10.50 -13.39
C LEU A 105 -2.92 11.97 -13.79
N MET A 106 -4.03 12.26 -14.47
CA MET A 106 -4.41 13.64 -14.79
C MET A 106 -5.19 14.23 -13.61
N ILE A 107 -4.85 15.44 -13.24
CA ILE A 107 -5.55 16.23 -12.21
C ILE A 107 -5.99 17.56 -12.81
N GLU A 108 -7.00 18.18 -12.20
CA GLU A 108 -7.41 19.56 -12.52
C GLU A 108 -7.17 20.45 -11.30
N VAL A 109 -6.46 21.56 -11.51
CA VAL A 109 -6.19 22.56 -10.47
C VAL A 109 -6.41 23.96 -11.05
N ASP A 110 -7.28 24.72 -10.40
CA ASP A 110 -7.62 26.11 -10.79
C ASP A 110 -8.10 26.21 -12.28
N GLY A 111 -8.74 25.15 -12.80
CA GLY A 111 -9.26 25.06 -14.18
C GLY A 111 -8.23 24.64 -15.23
N GLU A 112 -7.04 24.27 -14.82
CA GLU A 112 -5.98 23.75 -15.70
C GLU A 112 -5.73 22.27 -15.45
N GLU A 113 -5.61 21.51 -16.53
CA GLU A 113 -5.20 20.10 -16.46
C GLU A 113 -3.69 19.98 -16.25
N LYS A 114 -3.31 19.10 -15.33
CA LYS A 114 -1.91 18.77 -15.06
C LYS A 114 -1.71 17.25 -14.98
N ARG A 115 -0.69 16.76 -15.65
CA ARG A 115 -0.23 15.38 -15.53
C ARG A 115 0.71 15.24 -14.34
N ILE A 116 0.40 14.28 -13.46
CA ILE A 116 1.28 13.84 -12.38
C ILE A 116 1.87 12.48 -12.76
N ASP A 117 3.18 12.44 -12.93
CA ASP A 117 3.89 11.22 -13.27
C ASP A 117 4.07 10.33 -12.04
N ILE A 118 3.81 9.04 -12.22
CA ILE A 118 3.97 7.99 -11.21
C ILE A 118 5.21 7.19 -11.55
N GLU A 119 6.11 7.03 -10.59
CA GLU A 119 7.33 6.27 -10.77
C GLU A 119 7.08 4.78 -10.76
N ARG A 120 6.39 4.31 -9.69
CA ARG A 120 6.10 2.88 -9.49
C ARG A 120 4.84 2.66 -8.67
N LEU A 121 4.31 1.46 -8.82
CA LEU A 121 3.38 0.81 -7.91
C LEU A 121 3.99 -0.52 -7.52
N HIS A 122 4.08 -0.77 -6.23
CA HIS A 122 4.54 -2.06 -5.73
C HIS A 122 3.57 -2.65 -4.71
N MET A 123 3.61 -3.97 -4.59
CA MET A 123 2.78 -4.74 -3.67
C MET A 123 3.59 -5.05 -2.41
N GLU A 124 2.92 -4.99 -1.27
CA GLU A 124 3.49 -5.32 0.02
C GLU A 124 2.43 -5.81 1.01
N GLU A 125 2.84 -6.14 2.21
CA GLU A 125 1.97 -6.47 3.33
C GLU A 125 2.01 -5.36 4.38
N ASP A 126 0.88 -5.09 5.03
CA ASP A 126 0.80 -4.11 6.10
C ASP A 126 1.45 -4.63 7.40
N THR A 127 1.76 -3.72 8.29
CA THR A 127 2.35 -3.98 9.60
C THR A 127 1.29 -4.03 10.71
N ALA A 128 1.67 -4.43 11.93
CA ALA A 128 0.76 -4.46 13.06
C ALA A 128 0.33 -3.06 13.50
N LYS A 129 -0.84 -2.97 14.13
CA LYS A 129 -1.29 -1.76 14.80
C LYS A 129 -0.61 -1.65 16.15
N GLN A 130 -0.07 -0.48 16.47
CA GLN A 130 0.53 -0.18 17.76
C GLN A 130 -0.22 0.93 18.48
N LEU A 131 -0.40 0.74 19.78
CA LEU A 131 -0.88 1.77 20.69
C LEU A 131 0.21 2.05 21.73
N HIS A 132 0.83 3.22 21.64
CA HIS A 132 1.85 3.65 22.59
C HIS A 132 1.20 4.28 23.83
N LEU A 133 1.51 3.71 24.98
CA LEU A 133 1.15 4.24 26.31
C LEU A 133 2.41 4.73 27.03
N THR A 134 2.26 5.34 28.20
CA THR A 134 3.39 5.96 28.90
C THR A 134 4.52 4.98 29.22
N ASP A 135 4.19 3.78 29.68
CA ASP A 135 5.16 2.80 30.19
C ASP A 135 5.26 1.53 29.33
N TYR A 136 4.35 1.34 28.37
CA TYR A 136 4.31 0.16 27.50
C TYR A 136 3.59 0.42 26.19
N SER A 137 3.73 -0.48 25.22
CA SER A 137 2.99 -0.47 23.96
C SER A 137 2.17 -1.73 23.84
N LEU A 138 0.92 -1.58 23.38
CA LEU A 138 0.08 -2.69 22.96
C LEU A 138 0.23 -2.91 21.47
N ILE A 139 0.30 -4.17 21.04
CA ILE A 139 0.48 -4.54 19.65
C ILE A 139 -0.65 -5.49 19.25
N ASP A 140 -1.32 -5.12 18.17
CA ASP A 140 -2.36 -5.93 17.55
C ASP A 140 -1.92 -6.36 16.15
N TYR A 141 -1.64 -7.65 15.98
CA TYR A 141 -1.18 -8.23 14.73
C TYR A 141 -2.32 -8.57 13.76
N ASN A 142 -3.58 -8.27 14.07
CA ASN A 142 -4.71 -8.51 13.15
C ASN A 142 -4.49 -7.78 11.81
N ARG A 143 -3.89 -6.58 11.82
CA ARG A 143 -3.56 -5.82 10.61
C ARG A 143 -2.33 -6.36 9.87
N ALA A 144 -1.37 -6.94 10.58
CA ALA A 144 -0.14 -7.45 9.96
C ALA A 144 -0.44 -8.48 8.87
N GLY A 145 0.08 -8.25 7.67
CA GLY A 145 -0.13 -9.11 6.50
C GLY A 145 -1.34 -8.73 5.64
N ILE A 146 -2.12 -7.70 5.96
CA ILE A 146 -3.18 -7.19 5.06
C ILE A 146 -2.52 -6.77 3.74
N PRO A 147 -3.11 -7.15 2.57
CA PRO A 147 -2.57 -6.75 1.29
C PRO A 147 -2.54 -5.24 1.12
N LEU A 148 -1.38 -4.71 0.80
CA LEU A 148 -1.11 -3.29 0.64
C LEU A 148 -0.47 -3.05 -0.73
N ILE A 149 -0.81 -1.93 -1.36
CA ILE A 149 -0.07 -1.37 -2.49
C ILE A 149 0.44 0.01 -2.11
N GLU A 150 1.64 0.31 -2.54
CA GLU A 150 2.23 1.63 -2.42
C GLU A 150 2.43 2.25 -3.81
N ILE A 151 1.97 3.48 -3.99
CA ILE A 151 2.09 4.25 -5.22
C ILE A 151 3.01 5.43 -4.95
N VAL A 152 4.11 5.48 -5.69
CA VAL A 152 5.13 6.52 -5.55
C VAL A 152 5.11 7.43 -6.77
N THR A 153 4.90 8.73 -6.57
CA THR A 153 4.96 9.71 -7.65
C THR A 153 6.41 10.13 -7.93
N LYS A 154 6.66 10.60 -9.17
CA LYS A 154 7.86 11.41 -9.41
C LYS A 154 7.73 12.76 -8.69
N PRO A 155 8.84 13.45 -8.38
CA PRO A 155 8.82 14.73 -7.67
C PRO A 155 8.38 15.88 -8.60
N CYS A 156 7.18 15.79 -9.15
CA CYS A 156 6.63 16.73 -10.15
C CYS A 156 5.54 17.67 -9.60
N ILE A 157 5.14 17.50 -8.33
CA ILE A 157 4.14 18.33 -7.64
C ILE A 157 4.82 19.59 -7.10
N ARG A 158 4.14 20.75 -7.20
CA ARG A 158 4.70 22.06 -6.84
C ARG A 158 3.89 22.81 -5.78
N SER A 159 2.71 22.33 -5.44
CA SER A 159 1.85 22.98 -4.45
C SER A 159 1.02 22.00 -3.63
N GLY A 160 0.51 22.44 -2.47
CA GLY A 160 -0.43 21.67 -1.67
C GLY A 160 -1.77 21.44 -2.37
N LYS A 161 -2.23 22.40 -3.21
CA LYS A 161 -3.43 22.22 -4.03
C LYS A 161 -3.28 21.06 -5.02
N GLU A 162 -2.13 20.99 -5.70
CA GLU A 162 -1.84 19.89 -6.62
C GLU A 162 -1.76 18.54 -5.88
N ALA A 163 -1.14 18.51 -4.71
CA ALA A 163 -1.07 17.30 -3.88
C ALA A 163 -2.47 16.82 -3.46
N SER A 164 -3.34 17.75 -3.01
CA SER A 164 -4.71 17.45 -2.62
C SER A 164 -5.54 16.97 -3.82
N ALA A 165 -5.44 17.63 -4.98
CA ALA A 165 -6.12 17.21 -6.19
C ALA A 165 -5.67 15.80 -6.67
N TYR A 166 -4.38 15.51 -6.57
CA TYR A 166 -3.86 14.18 -6.89
C TYR A 166 -4.43 13.10 -5.96
N LEU A 167 -4.45 13.34 -4.65
CA LEU A 167 -4.99 12.38 -3.68
C LEU A 167 -6.49 12.12 -3.92
N GLU A 168 -7.27 13.17 -4.22
CA GLU A 168 -8.70 12.99 -4.52
C GLU A 168 -8.91 12.24 -5.84
N ALA A 169 -8.15 12.56 -6.89
CA ALA A 169 -8.23 11.84 -8.16
C ALA A 169 -7.82 10.37 -7.99
N LEU A 170 -6.77 10.08 -7.23
CA LEU A 170 -6.33 8.73 -6.91
C LEU A 170 -7.39 7.96 -6.10
N ARG A 171 -8.02 8.63 -5.13
CA ARG A 171 -9.15 8.07 -4.36
C ARG A 171 -10.29 7.65 -5.29
N GLN A 172 -10.63 8.46 -6.29
CA GLN A 172 -11.65 8.10 -7.29
C GLN A 172 -11.24 6.85 -8.08
N VAL A 173 -9.98 6.72 -8.49
CA VAL A 173 -9.47 5.51 -9.16
C VAL A 173 -9.71 4.28 -8.27
N PHE A 174 -9.41 4.36 -6.98
CA PHE A 174 -9.62 3.25 -6.04
C PHE A 174 -11.09 2.89 -5.87
N LEU A 175 -11.98 3.86 -5.80
CA LEU A 175 -13.42 3.62 -5.72
C LEU A 175 -13.95 2.92 -6.98
N TYR A 176 -13.58 3.39 -8.17
CA TYR A 176 -14.00 2.79 -9.43
C TYR A 176 -13.43 1.38 -9.66
N THR A 177 -12.25 1.11 -9.15
CA THR A 177 -11.63 -0.23 -9.23
C THR A 177 -12.13 -1.19 -8.15
N CYS A 178 -13.03 -0.74 -7.25
CA CYS A 178 -13.59 -1.49 -6.13
C CYS A 178 -12.56 -1.99 -5.12
N LEU A 179 -11.51 -1.20 -4.86
CA LEU A 179 -10.39 -1.59 -4.01
C LEU A 179 -10.57 -1.19 -2.54
N LEU A 180 -11.31 -0.13 -2.27
CA LEU A 180 -11.51 0.37 -0.91
C LEU A 180 -12.70 -0.28 -0.21
N TYR A 181 -12.57 -0.55 1.08
CA TYR A 181 -13.69 -0.97 1.92
C TYR A 181 -14.66 0.16 2.19
N THR A 182 -14.21 1.37 2.38
CA THR A 182 -14.98 2.61 2.51
C THR A 182 -14.07 3.84 2.53
N SER A 183 -14.68 5.00 2.54
CA SER A 183 -14.16 6.34 2.34
C SER A 183 -13.28 6.93 3.46
N ASP A 184 -12.66 6.15 4.29
CA ASP A 184 -11.72 6.70 5.24
C ASP A 184 -10.33 6.69 4.62
N ALA A 185 -9.96 7.86 4.08
CA ALA A 185 -8.56 8.15 3.85
C ALA A 185 -7.89 8.03 5.23
N ALA A 186 -6.86 7.21 5.31
CA ALA A 186 -6.04 7.14 6.50
C ALA A 186 -5.50 8.53 6.81
N ASP A 187 -5.58 8.91 8.10
CA ASP A 187 -4.97 10.11 8.66
C ASP A 187 -3.45 10.12 8.46
#